data_5103cba9049261a599e58e8dc6d750ff
#
_entry.id   5103cba9049261a599e58e8dc6d750ff
#
_cell.length_a   1.000
_cell.length_b   1.000
_cell.length_c   1.000
_cell.angle_alpha   90.00
_cell.angle_beta   90.00
_cell.angle_gamma   90.00
#
_symmetry.space_group_name_H-M   'P 1'
#
loop_
_entity.id
_entity.type
_entity.pdbx_description
1 polymer ?
#
loop_
_entity_poly.entity_id
_entity_poly.type
_entity_poly.pdbx_seq_one_letter_code
_entity_poly.pdbx_strand_id
1 'polypeptide(L)'
;MDKNHLKITTNFAIFPELRLDEQQVKNCVRKHFGIINAPIYLYMDSKLMLSHGLHACRDITHYKRLPSPVLKEEAKKHKNHFHKISLSYGHLSEAKNSSVKKTGELNSWPFPQWPRTHRFYHSYFMTLLTHELQHARQTEQGIQYKRENWMGYDLRIQDKSPHEYDACMAEFKKSHKMLRSYCER
;
A
#
# COMPACT_ATOMS: atom_id res chain seq x y z
N MET A 1 -5.90 14.38 -21.68
CA MET A 1 -5.48 13.00 -21.28
C MET A 1 -6.28 12.61 -20.07
N ASP A 2 -7.08 11.60 -20.19
CA ASP A 2 -8.02 11.14 -19.17
C ASP A 2 -7.24 10.51 -18.00
N LYS A 3 -7.19 11.19 -16.86
CA LYS A 3 -6.40 10.79 -15.67
C LYS A 3 -6.94 9.54 -14.93
N ASN A 4 -7.94 8.88 -15.53
CA ASN A 4 -8.69 7.79 -14.87
C ASN A 4 -8.35 6.38 -15.34
N HIS A 5 -7.22 6.17 -16.03
CA HIS A 5 -6.92 4.87 -16.63
C HIS A 5 -6.23 3.85 -15.72
N LEU A 6 -5.73 4.26 -14.55
CA LEU A 6 -5.05 3.32 -13.65
C LEU A 6 -5.99 2.18 -13.23
N LYS A 7 -5.65 0.96 -13.64
CA LYS A 7 -6.38 -0.26 -13.27
C LYS A 7 -5.86 -0.83 -11.96
N ILE A 8 -6.76 -1.04 -11.02
CA ILE A 8 -6.45 -1.56 -9.70
C ILE A 8 -7.32 -2.78 -9.45
N THR A 9 -6.67 -3.90 -9.16
CA THR A 9 -7.31 -5.15 -8.76
C THR A 9 -6.96 -5.41 -7.30
N THR A 10 -7.91 -5.89 -6.52
CA THR A 10 -7.73 -6.19 -5.09
C THR A 10 -8.19 -7.61 -4.77
N ASN A 11 -7.86 -8.08 -3.58
CA ASN A 11 -8.42 -9.30 -2.99
C ASN A 11 -9.22 -9.01 -1.71
N PHE A 12 -9.67 -7.77 -1.51
CA PHE A 12 -10.32 -7.34 -0.26
C PHE A 12 -11.57 -8.14 0.08
N ALA A 13 -12.30 -8.63 -0.94
CA ALA A 13 -13.53 -9.39 -0.74
C ALA A 13 -13.33 -10.67 0.09
N ILE A 14 -12.11 -11.22 0.15
CA ILE A 14 -11.81 -12.40 0.98
C ILE A 14 -11.47 -12.06 2.43
N PHE A 15 -11.44 -10.76 2.78
CA PHE A 15 -11.17 -10.26 4.13
C PHE A 15 -12.25 -9.24 4.57
N PRO A 16 -13.53 -9.63 4.60
CA PRO A 16 -14.65 -8.70 4.85
C PRO A 16 -14.58 -8.06 6.25
N GLU A 17 -13.91 -8.73 7.20
CA GLU A 17 -13.71 -8.23 8.55
C GLU A 17 -12.86 -6.96 8.59
N LEU A 18 -12.02 -6.71 7.60
CA LEU A 18 -11.25 -5.46 7.50
C LEU A 18 -12.13 -4.25 7.19
N ARG A 19 -13.35 -4.47 6.66
CA ARG A 19 -14.32 -3.41 6.33
C ARG A 19 -13.73 -2.29 5.46
N LEU A 20 -12.85 -2.65 4.52
CA LEU A 20 -12.32 -1.71 3.55
C LEU A 20 -13.31 -1.52 2.40
N ASP A 21 -13.64 -0.29 2.10
CA ASP A 21 -14.39 0.04 0.89
C ASP A 21 -13.45 0.02 -0.31
N GLU A 22 -13.53 -1.06 -1.09
CA GLU A 22 -12.65 -1.29 -2.23
C GLU A 22 -12.74 -0.17 -3.26
N GLN A 23 -13.96 0.33 -3.54
CA GLN A 23 -14.14 1.38 -4.53
C GLN A 23 -13.56 2.70 -4.06
N GLN A 24 -13.72 3.04 -2.79
CA GLN A 24 -13.12 4.23 -2.20
C GLN A 24 -11.59 4.15 -2.20
N VAL A 25 -11.01 3.00 -1.84
CA VAL A 25 -9.56 2.79 -1.93
C VAL A 25 -9.08 3.01 -3.37
N LYS A 26 -9.73 2.40 -4.37
CA LYS A 26 -9.39 2.58 -5.79
C LYS A 26 -9.46 4.05 -6.22
N ASN A 27 -10.48 4.77 -5.78
CA ASN A 27 -10.65 6.19 -6.09
C ASN A 27 -9.54 7.04 -5.47
N CYS A 28 -9.18 6.76 -4.20
CA CYS A 28 -8.08 7.44 -3.52
C CYS A 28 -6.74 7.21 -4.24
N VAL A 29 -6.45 5.97 -4.63
CA VAL A 29 -5.21 5.64 -5.36
C VAL A 29 -5.18 6.37 -6.70
N ARG A 30 -6.25 6.35 -7.49
CA ARG A 30 -6.31 7.08 -8.77
C ARG A 30 -6.12 8.59 -8.59
N LYS A 31 -6.76 9.17 -7.59
CA LYS A 31 -6.69 10.61 -7.31
C LYS A 31 -5.28 11.07 -6.93
N HIS A 32 -4.56 10.29 -6.11
CA HIS A 32 -3.29 10.70 -5.52
C HIS A 32 -2.06 10.07 -6.18
N PHE A 33 -2.24 8.94 -6.88
CA PHE A 33 -1.19 8.18 -7.58
C PHE A 33 -1.54 7.84 -9.03
N GLY A 34 -2.45 8.58 -9.65
CA GLY A 34 -2.86 8.38 -11.04
C GLY A 34 -1.76 8.58 -12.09
N ILE A 35 -0.55 8.96 -11.65
CA ILE A 35 0.67 9.02 -12.47
C ILE A 35 1.34 7.66 -12.66
N ILE A 36 0.95 6.63 -11.90
CA ILE A 36 1.41 5.25 -12.10
C ILE A 36 0.69 4.72 -13.33
N ASN A 37 1.45 4.22 -14.32
CA ASN A 37 0.91 3.77 -15.60
C ASN A 37 0.56 2.29 -15.59
N ALA A 38 1.46 1.44 -15.05
CA ALA A 38 1.21 0.00 -14.99
C ALA A 38 0.10 -0.35 -14.00
N PRO A 39 -0.68 -1.42 -14.26
CA PRO A 39 -1.76 -1.82 -13.37
C PRO A 39 -1.24 -2.24 -11.99
N ILE A 40 -2.07 -2.05 -10.97
CA ILE A 40 -1.75 -2.39 -9.58
C ILE A 40 -2.59 -3.58 -9.14
N TYR A 41 -1.94 -4.57 -8.56
CA TYR A 41 -2.56 -5.60 -7.75
C TYR A 41 -2.29 -5.32 -6.27
N LEU A 42 -3.31 -4.83 -5.59
CA LEU A 42 -3.28 -4.54 -4.16
C LEU A 42 -3.78 -5.77 -3.39
N TYR A 43 -2.87 -6.41 -2.67
CA TYR A 43 -3.06 -7.74 -2.11
C TYR A 43 -2.90 -7.74 -0.58
N MET A 44 -3.94 -8.21 0.13
CA MET A 44 -3.83 -8.55 1.55
C MET A 44 -3.17 -9.91 1.67
N ASP A 45 -2.02 -9.96 2.33
CA ASP A 45 -1.21 -11.16 2.46
C ASP A 45 -1.23 -11.68 3.90
N SER A 46 -1.87 -12.83 4.11
CA SER A 46 -1.95 -13.49 5.42
C SER A 46 -0.63 -14.15 5.84
N LYS A 47 0.32 -14.29 4.91
CA LYS A 47 1.64 -14.90 5.15
C LYS A 47 2.74 -13.87 5.34
N LEU A 48 2.48 -12.59 5.07
CA LEU A 48 3.43 -11.52 5.28
C LEU A 48 3.49 -11.16 6.76
N MET A 49 4.48 -11.69 7.47
CA MET A 49 4.62 -11.54 8.93
C MET A 49 5.79 -10.63 9.33
N LEU A 50 6.81 -10.49 8.47
CA LEU A 50 8.04 -9.78 8.80
C LEU A 50 8.05 -8.30 8.39
N SER A 51 7.10 -7.87 7.55
CA SER A 51 6.95 -6.48 7.16
C SER A 51 5.48 -6.07 7.12
N HIS A 52 5.23 -4.79 7.29
CA HIS A 52 3.87 -4.25 7.24
C HIS A 52 3.34 -4.18 5.81
N GLY A 53 4.22 -3.93 4.85
CA GLY A 53 3.93 -3.88 3.42
C GLY A 53 5.13 -4.31 2.58
N LEU A 54 4.89 -4.55 1.31
CA LEU A 54 5.90 -4.90 0.33
C LEU A 54 5.43 -4.53 -1.08
N HIS A 55 6.22 -3.75 -1.79
CA HIS A 55 6.06 -3.49 -3.22
C HIS A 55 6.99 -4.36 -4.06
N ALA A 56 6.50 -4.84 -5.19
CA ALA A 56 7.32 -5.45 -6.24
C ALA A 56 6.71 -5.20 -7.62
N CYS A 57 7.55 -4.83 -8.59
CA CYS A 57 7.19 -4.91 -10.00
C CYS A 57 7.33 -6.37 -10.45
N ARG A 58 6.32 -6.91 -11.11
CA ARG A 58 6.25 -8.33 -11.47
C ARG A 58 5.93 -8.49 -12.95
N ASP A 59 6.53 -9.50 -13.56
CA ASP A 59 6.17 -9.95 -14.89
C ASP A 59 5.05 -11.00 -14.79
N ILE A 60 3.99 -10.77 -15.53
CA ILE A 60 2.78 -11.60 -15.52
C ILE A 60 3.04 -13.01 -16.04
N THR A 61 4.06 -13.20 -16.87
CA THR A 61 4.41 -14.50 -17.44
C THR A 61 4.88 -15.51 -16.38
N HIS A 62 5.36 -15.01 -15.23
CA HIS A 62 5.80 -15.86 -14.11
C HIS A 62 4.64 -16.35 -13.21
N TYR A 63 3.40 -15.93 -13.49
CA TYR A 63 2.25 -16.33 -12.67
C TYR A 63 1.44 -17.43 -13.35
N LYS A 64 1.37 -18.60 -12.74
CA LYS A 64 0.51 -19.72 -13.21
C LYS A 64 -0.98 -19.39 -13.07
N ARG A 65 -1.34 -18.62 -12.03
CA ARG A 65 -2.73 -18.15 -11.78
C ARG A 65 -2.69 -16.71 -11.37
N LEU A 66 -3.31 -15.86 -12.16
CA LEU A 66 -3.50 -14.46 -11.82
C LEU A 66 -4.85 -14.27 -11.13
N PRO A 67 -4.94 -13.28 -10.24
CA PRO A 67 -6.15 -13.02 -9.47
C PRO A 67 -7.32 -12.55 -10.34
N SER A 68 -7.05 -12.08 -11.56
CA SER A 68 -8.09 -11.51 -12.42
C SER A 68 -7.66 -11.50 -13.89
N PRO A 69 -8.58 -11.89 -14.82
CA PRO A 69 -8.35 -11.71 -16.25
C PRO A 69 -8.08 -10.26 -16.64
N VAL A 70 -8.73 -9.30 -15.97
CA VAL A 70 -8.54 -7.86 -16.20
C VAL A 70 -7.09 -7.45 -15.93
N LEU A 71 -6.49 -7.93 -14.84
CA LEU A 71 -5.08 -7.65 -14.55
C LEU A 71 -4.16 -8.17 -15.66
N LYS A 72 -4.46 -9.36 -16.20
CA LYS A 72 -3.70 -9.97 -17.28
C LYS A 72 -3.73 -9.12 -18.55
N GLU A 73 -4.90 -8.69 -18.96
CA GLU A 73 -5.06 -7.89 -20.17
C GLU A 73 -4.42 -6.50 -20.03
N GLU A 74 -4.55 -5.88 -18.88
CA GLU A 74 -3.92 -4.58 -18.64
C GLU A 74 -2.39 -4.69 -18.55
N ALA A 75 -1.85 -5.73 -17.89
CA ALA A 75 -0.41 -5.95 -17.82
C ALA A 75 0.22 -6.18 -19.20
N LYS A 76 -0.46 -6.87 -20.13
CA LYS A 76 0.01 -7.04 -21.52
C LYS A 76 0.28 -5.70 -22.21
N LYS A 77 -0.56 -4.68 -21.97
CA LYS A 77 -0.38 -3.32 -22.49
C LYS A 77 0.86 -2.62 -21.91
N HIS A 78 1.35 -3.10 -20.77
CA HIS A 78 2.49 -2.57 -20.04
C HIS A 78 3.68 -3.55 -20.07
N LYS A 79 3.98 -4.15 -21.22
CA LYS A 79 5.10 -5.09 -21.42
C LYS A 79 5.06 -6.27 -20.46
N ASN A 80 3.88 -6.78 -20.17
CA ASN A 80 3.58 -7.83 -19.20
C ASN A 80 3.90 -7.48 -17.72
N HIS A 81 4.13 -6.21 -17.39
CA HIS A 81 4.45 -5.82 -16.03
C HIS A 81 3.24 -5.26 -15.28
N PHE A 82 3.22 -5.49 -13.97
CA PHE A 82 2.28 -4.91 -13.03
C PHE A 82 2.96 -4.67 -11.67
N HIS A 83 2.42 -3.75 -10.89
CA HIS A 83 2.84 -3.53 -9.51
C HIS A 83 2.04 -4.43 -8.58
N LYS A 84 2.74 -5.30 -7.83
CA LYS A 84 2.13 -6.04 -6.72
C LYS A 84 2.47 -5.30 -5.43
N ILE A 85 1.43 -4.83 -4.74
CA ILE A 85 1.52 -4.23 -3.41
C ILE A 85 0.86 -5.21 -2.45
N SER A 86 1.68 -5.78 -1.56
CA SER A 86 1.23 -6.70 -0.53
C SER A 86 1.20 -5.97 0.81
N LEU A 87 0.08 -5.99 1.51
CA LEU A 87 -0.04 -5.46 2.86
C LEU A 87 -0.31 -6.60 3.83
N SER A 88 0.33 -6.58 5.00
CA SER A 88 0.19 -7.62 6.00
C SER A 88 -1.22 -7.63 6.59
N TYR A 89 -1.97 -8.71 6.34
CA TYR A 89 -3.26 -8.93 6.97
C TYR A 89 -3.15 -9.00 8.50
N GLY A 90 -2.13 -9.69 9.03
CA GLY A 90 -1.90 -9.83 10.46
C GLY A 90 -1.78 -8.46 11.15
N HIS A 91 -0.86 -7.62 10.70
CA HIS A 91 -0.67 -6.28 11.26
C HIS A 91 -1.91 -5.38 11.13
N LEU A 92 -2.61 -5.46 10.00
CA LEU A 92 -3.85 -4.68 9.79
C LEU A 92 -4.99 -5.16 10.70
N SER A 93 -5.11 -6.47 10.90
CA SER A 93 -6.09 -7.06 11.81
C SER A 93 -5.81 -6.68 13.26
N GLU A 94 -4.55 -6.73 13.68
CA GLU A 94 -4.11 -6.29 15.01
C GLU A 94 -4.39 -4.81 15.23
N ALA A 95 -4.02 -3.95 14.28
CA ALA A 95 -4.29 -2.52 14.36
C ALA A 95 -5.79 -2.23 14.49
N LYS A 96 -6.64 -2.96 13.75
CA LYS A 96 -8.09 -2.84 13.86
C LYS A 96 -8.59 -3.28 15.23
N ASN A 97 -8.14 -4.44 15.73
CA ASN A 97 -8.57 -4.98 17.03
C ASN A 97 -8.10 -4.11 18.20
N SER A 98 -6.88 -3.56 18.11
CA SER A 98 -6.34 -2.65 19.10
C SER A 98 -7.07 -1.33 19.15
N SER A 99 -7.51 -0.80 18.00
CA SER A 99 -8.30 0.44 17.93
C SER A 99 -9.67 0.30 18.59
N VAL A 100 -10.20 -0.93 18.68
CA VAL A 100 -11.48 -1.22 19.35
C VAL A 100 -11.29 -1.44 20.86
N LYS A 101 -10.14 -1.99 21.28
CA LYS A 101 -9.96 -2.44 22.70
C LYS A 101 -9.26 -1.44 23.61
N LYS A 102 -8.45 -0.50 23.11
CA LYS A 102 -7.57 0.28 23.98
C LYS A 102 -7.48 1.75 23.59
N THR A 103 -8.19 2.57 24.29
CA THR A 103 -8.02 4.03 24.28
C THR A 103 -6.77 4.51 25.06
N GLY A 104 -5.99 3.60 25.68
CA GLY A 104 -4.93 3.96 26.64
C GLY A 104 -3.48 3.62 26.27
N GLU A 105 -3.21 2.59 25.49
CA GLU A 105 -1.83 2.07 25.34
C GLU A 105 -1.14 2.36 24.00
N LEU A 106 -1.78 3.03 23.10
CA LEU A 106 -1.17 3.45 21.81
C LEU A 106 -0.22 4.64 21.92
N ASN A 107 0.12 5.05 23.13
CA ASN A 107 1.11 6.11 23.39
C ASN A 107 2.56 5.75 23.04
N SER A 108 2.83 4.49 22.70
CA SER A 108 4.19 4.03 22.33
C SER A 108 4.47 4.05 20.82
N TRP A 109 3.48 4.38 19.99
CA TRP A 109 3.70 4.56 18.55
C TRP A 109 4.29 5.95 18.25
N PRO A 110 5.18 6.09 17.25
CA PRO A 110 5.87 7.35 16.96
C PRO A 110 4.97 8.51 16.50
N PHE A 111 3.65 8.31 16.46
CA PHE A 111 2.67 9.31 16.03
C PHE A 111 1.61 9.60 17.11
N PRO A 112 1.95 10.33 18.17
CA PRO A 112 1.05 10.57 19.32
C PRO A 112 -0.18 11.44 19.02
N GLN A 113 -0.30 12.00 17.81
CA GLN A 113 -1.33 13.01 17.50
C GLN A 113 -2.54 12.45 16.72
N TRP A 114 -2.67 11.14 16.57
CA TRP A 114 -3.72 10.57 15.74
C TRP A 114 -5.01 10.32 16.53
N PRO A 115 -6.18 10.71 16.01
CA PRO A 115 -7.43 10.62 16.76
C PRO A 115 -7.83 9.18 17.06
N ARG A 116 -8.23 8.96 18.32
CA ARG A 116 -8.54 7.69 19.01
C ARG A 116 -9.81 6.97 18.52
N THR A 117 -10.21 7.06 17.24
CA THR A 117 -11.46 6.52 16.73
C THR A 117 -11.22 5.49 15.61
N HIS A 118 -12.29 4.94 15.02
CA HIS A 118 -12.26 4.07 13.82
C HIS A 118 -11.35 4.61 12.71
N ARG A 119 -11.06 5.90 12.70
CA ARG A 119 -10.14 6.55 11.79
C ARG A 119 -8.70 6.06 11.93
N PHE A 120 -8.29 5.58 13.11
CA PHE A 120 -6.91 5.12 13.33
C PHE A 120 -6.55 3.94 12.41
N TYR A 121 -7.40 2.92 12.32
CA TYR A 121 -7.16 1.78 11.45
C TYR A 121 -7.07 2.20 9.97
N HIS A 122 -8.02 2.99 9.47
CA HIS A 122 -7.97 3.48 8.09
C HIS A 122 -6.77 4.38 7.84
N SER A 123 -6.37 5.15 8.83
CA SER A 123 -5.17 5.99 8.79
C SER A 123 -3.90 5.14 8.65
N TYR A 124 -3.75 4.12 9.47
CA TYR A 124 -2.66 3.18 9.39
C TYR A 124 -2.62 2.46 8.02
N PHE A 125 -3.76 1.97 7.56
CA PHE A 125 -3.89 1.37 6.24
C PHE A 125 -3.45 2.34 5.12
N MET A 126 -3.92 3.60 5.17
CA MET A 126 -3.55 4.61 4.17
C MET A 126 -2.07 5.00 4.23
N THR A 127 -1.46 4.97 5.40
CA THR A 127 -0.03 5.20 5.57
C THR A 127 0.77 4.11 4.88
N LEU A 128 0.50 2.84 5.18
CA LEU A 128 1.17 1.71 4.55
C LEU A 128 0.95 1.71 3.03
N LEU A 129 -0.29 1.90 2.60
CA LEU A 129 -0.62 1.95 1.18
C LEU A 129 0.14 3.08 0.47
N THR A 130 0.25 4.25 1.08
CA THR A 130 0.97 5.40 0.53
C THR A 130 2.45 5.09 0.36
N HIS A 131 3.06 4.44 1.35
CA HIS A 131 4.45 4.02 1.31
C HIS A 131 4.72 3.11 0.10
N GLU A 132 3.97 2.04 -0.02
CA GLU A 132 4.15 1.06 -1.10
C GLU A 132 3.81 1.62 -2.49
N LEU A 133 2.83 2.53 -2.58
CA LEU A 133 2.53 3.23 -3.82
C LEU A 133 3.66 4.19 -4.24
N GLN A 134 4.38 4.77 -3.28
CA GLN A 134 5.53 5.60 -3.59
C GLN A 134 6.66 4.75 -4.18
N HIS A 135 6.87 3.53 -3.70
CA HIS A 135 7.80 2.58 -4.32
C HIS A 135 7.38 2.20 -5.75
N ALA A 136 6.09 1.99 -6.01
CA ALA A 136 5.61 1.75 -7.37
C ALA A 136 5.93 2.94 -8.30
N ARG A 137 5.71 4.17 -7.82
CA ARG A 137 6.06 5.39 -8.56
C ARG A 137 7.56 5.50 -8.82
N GLN A 138 8.40 5.23 -7.84
CA GLN A 138 9.85 5.25 -7.98
C GLN A 138 10.31 4.25 -9.05
N THR A 139 9.74 3.06 -9.06
CA THR A 139 10.02 2.03 -10.07
C THR A 139 9.70 2.54 -11.49
N GLU A 140 8.57 3.20 -11.69
CA GLU A 140 8.21 3.78 -12.99
C GLU A 140 9.12 4.95 -13.40
N GLN A 141 9.69 5.64 -12.44
CA GLN A 141 10.68 6.68 -12.67
C GLN A 141 12.09 6.14 -12.98
N GLY A 142 12.26 4.80 -13.02
CA GLY A 142 13.54 4.16 -13.29
C GLY A 142 14.52 4.20 -12.13
N ILE A 143 14.05 4.51 -10.92
CA ILE A 143 14.85 4.43 -9.71
C ILE A 143 15.07 2.95 -9.42
N GLN A 144 16.25 2.43 -9.77
CA GLN A 144 16.59 1.04 -9.53
C GLN A 144 16.97 0.86 -8.06
N TYR A 145 16.25 -0.04 -7.40
CA TYR A 145 16.68 -0.56 -6.11
C TYR A 145 17.89 -1.45 -6.31
N LYS A 146 19.07 -1.06 -5.84
CA LYS A 146 20.11 -2.04 -5.54
C LYS A 146 19.52 -2.95 -4.46
N ARG A 147 19.42 -4.23 -4.76
CA ARG A 147 18.99 -5.27 -3.85
C ARG A 147 20.08 -5.44 -2.78
N GLU A 148 20.13 -4.53 -1.85
CA GLU A 148 20.91 -4.71 -0.64
C GLU A 148 20.20 -5.79 0.17
N ASN A 149 20.95 -6.81 0.59
CA ASN A 149 20.42 -7.92 1.36
C ASN A 149 19.83 -7.40 2.67
N TRP A 150 18.51 -7.26 2.70
CA TRP A 150 17.76 -6.85 3.88
C TRP A 150 17.65 -8.03 4.86
N MET A 151 18.76 -8.36 5.50
CA MET A 151 18.78 -9.21 6.68
C MET A 151 19.03 -8.31 7.90
N GLY A 152 17.96 -7.80 8.46
CA GLY A 152 18.00 -7.09 9.74
C GLY A 152 17.22 -5.78 9.70
N TYR A 153 16.20 -5.71 10.55
CA TYR A 153 15.51 -4.49 10.92
C TYR A 153 16.46 -3.56 11.69
N ASP A 154 17.31 -2.86 11.00
CA ASP A 154 18.01 -1.73 11.58
C ASP A 154 17.29 -0.46 11.11
N LEU A 155 16.49 0.16 11.97
CA LEU A 155 15.83 1.45 11.71
C LEU A 155 16.83 2.51 11.22
N ARG A 156 18.13 2.36 11.56
CA ARG A 156 19.21 3.21 11.07
C ARG A 156 19.51 3.04 9.58
N ILE A 157 19.07 1.94 8.95
CA ILE A 157 19.26 1.71 7.52
C ILE A 157 18.17 2.42 6.71
N GLN A 158 16.97 2.55 7.22
CA GLN A 158 15.88 3.30 6.59
C GLN A 158 16.29 4.76 6.37
N ASP A 159 17.00 5.35 7.31
CA ASP A 159 17.50 6.73 7.20
C ASP A 159 18.59 6.92 6.12
N LYS A 160 19.21 5.83 5.66
CA LYS A 160 20.32 5.89 4.69
C LYS A 160 19.89 5.59 3.25
N SER A 161 18.74 5.01 3.04
CA SER A 161 18.23 4.68 1.71
C SER A 161 17.38 5.83 1.16
N PRO A 162 17.81 6.56 0.11
CA PRO A 162 17.08 7.71 -0.41
C PRO A 162 15.66 7.38 -0.83
N HIS A 163 15.40 6.16 -1.31
CA HIS A 163 14.06 5.75 -1.75
C HIS A 163 13.15 5.40 -0.58
N GLU A 164 13.67 4.80 0.50
CA GLU A 164 12.90 4.60 1.73
C GLU A 164 12.57 5.93 2.40
N TYR A 165 13.55 6.84 2.45
CA TYR A 165 13.32 8.20 2.95
C TYR A 165 12.20 8.90 2.15
N ASP A 166 12.22 8.83 0.82
CA ASP A 166 11.18 9.42 -0.02
C ASP A 166 9.82 8.74 0.19
N ALA A 167 9.77 7.41 0.39
CA ALA A 167 8.56 6.69 0.73
C ALA A 167 8.00 7.13 2.10
N CYS A 168 8.84 7.24 3.12
CA CYS A 168 8.46 7.76 4.43
C CYS A 168 7.98 9.22 4.34
N MET A 169 8.64 10.07 3.56
CA MET A 169 8.18 11.44 3.34
C MET A 169 6.84 11.51 2.61
N ALA A 170 6.55 10.53 1.73
CA ALA A 170 5.23 10.43 1.10
C ALA A 170 4.14 10.05 2.11
N GLU A 171 4.44 9.20 3.11
CA GLU A 171 3.53 8.90 4.20
C GLU A 171 3.05 10.19 4.90
N PHE A 172 3.98 11.05 5.29
CA PHE A 172 3.64 12.32 5.94
C PHE A 172 2.81 13.26 5.04
N LYS A 173 3.20 13.39 3.78
CA LYS A 173 2.60 14.39 2.87
C LYS A 173 1.29 13.93 2.24
N LYS A 174 1.12 12.64 1.97
CA LYS A 174 0.03 12.12 1.16
C LYS A 174 -0.97 11.26 1.92
N SER A 175 -0.56 10.48 2.94
CA SER A 175 -1.46 9.56 3.63
C SER A 175 -2.65 10.29 4.25
N HIS A 176 -2.42 11.47 4.83
CA HIS A 176 -3.49 12.30 5.38
C HIS A 176 -4.49 12.78 4.31
N LYS A 177 -3.98 13.14 3.13
CA LYS A 177 -4.83 13.54 1.98
C LYS A 177 -5.62 12.35 1.46
N MET A 178 -5.00 11.17 1.39
CA MET A 178 -5.67 9.93 1.00
C MET A 178 -6.76 9.54 2.01
N LEU A 179 -6.46 9.62 3.31
CA LEU A 179 -7.44 9.34 4.35
C LEU A 179 -8.63 10.29 4.28
N ARG A 180 -8.40 11.60 4.10
CA ARG A 180 -9.47 12.57 3.90
C ARG A 180 -10.34 12.18 2.71
N SER A 181 -9.73 11.90 1.55
CA SER A 181 -10.47 11.50 0.35
C SER A 181 -11.23 10.17 0.53
N TYR A 182 -10.73 9.26 1.36
CA TYR A 182 -11.40 8.01 1.71
C TYR A 182 -12.63 8.23 2.61
N CYS A 183 -12.58 9.21 3.50
CA CYS A 183 -13.66 9.52 4.43
C CYS A 183 -14.72 10.50 3.86
N GLU A 184 -14.40 11.23 2.80
CA GLU A 184 -15.34 12.11 2.10
C GLU A 184 -16.29 11.24 1.26
N ARG A 185 -17.58 11.19 1.66
CA ARG A 185 -18.67 10.53 0.95
C ARG A 185 -19.42 11.53 0.08
#